data_322eddd65bf138b1b37c10080de44180
#
_entry.id   322eddd65bf138b1b37c10080de44180
#
_cell.length_a   1.000
_cell.length_b   1.000
_cell.length_c   1.000
_cell.angle_alpha   90.00
_cell.angle_beta   90.00
_cell.angle_gamma   90.00
#
_symmetry.space_group_name_H-M   'P 1'
#
loop_
_entity.id
_entity.type
_entity.pdbx_description
1 polymer ?
#
loop_
_entity_poly.entity_id
_entity_poly.type
_entity_poly.pdbx_seq_one_letter_code
_entity_poly.pdbx_strand_id
1 'polypeptide(L)'
;MTKYIIKRILIAIPVLLGITVIDYAIMCMAGSPLEMLQGPRVSEAAVQAKAIALGLDKPFYVQYFVWMGQLLHGNMGYSIKNYQPVAAMITSHLGPTLLLMGVSLLVSILLAVPAGIYSAIHQYSKGDYTVVTLSFLGSSIPGFFLAMLLIYLFTVKLGWLPSGGMTTLGTSGGAADVAVHMVMPVIVLAVSMAGTNIRYIRSAVLEILQQDYLRTARAKGIGHFLVINKHALRNALVPIVTVIGMEIPVLFGGSIIVEQVFSWPGLGLMTMSAITNRDYPVIMGVCLLSAIVVLLGNLLTDILYAVVDPTIKLQ
;
A
#
# COMPACT_ATOMS: atom_id res chain seq x y z
N MET A 1 -16.98 17.80 13.45
CA MET A 1 -15.76 16.99 13.44
C MET A 1 -15.78 15.87 14.49
N THR A 2 -15.82 16.15 15.79
CA THR A 2 -15.76 15.13 16.85
C THR A 2 -16.85 14.05 16.72
N LYS A 3 -18.11 14.46 16.51
CA LYS A 3 -19.24 13.52 16.33
C LYS A 3 -19.05 12.60 15.11
N TYR A 4 -18.50 13.13 14.02
CA TYR A 4 -18.18 12.36 12.82
C TYR A 4 -17.07 11.33 13.07
N ILE A 5 -15.98 11.74 13.71
CA ILE A 5 -14.86 10.84 14.06
C ILE A 5 -15.35 9.70 14.95
N ILE A 6 -16.15 10.00 15.99
CA ILE A 6 -16.73 8.98 16.88
C ILE A 6 -17.61 8.02 16.08
N LYS A 7 -18.50 8.52 15.21
CA LYS A 7 -19.36 7.68 14.35
C LYS A 7 -18.52 6.76 13.47
N ARG A 8 -17.44 7.26 12.86
CA ARG A 8 -16.50 6.47 12.02
C ARG A 8 -15.79 5.39 12.82
N ILE A 9 -15.30 5.70 14.01
CA ILE A 9 -14.68 4.72 14.91
C ILE A 9 -15.69 3.63 15.32
N LEU A 10 -16.92 4.01 15.66
CA LEU A 10 -17.96 3.06 16.01
C LEU A 10 -18.32 2.12 14.85
N ILE A 11 -18.31 2.62 13.61
CA ILE A 11 -18.53 1.80 12.41
C ILE A 11 -17.31 0.90 12.14
N ALA A 12 -16.09 1.36 12.43
CA ALA A 12 -14.88 0.59 12.23
C ALA A 12 -14.82 -0.69 13.10
N ILE A 13 -15.38 -0.65 14.32
CA ILE A 13 -15.37 -1.81 15.23
C ILE A 13 -16.06 -3.04 14.61
N PRO A 14 -17.35 -2.98 14.19
CA PRO A 14 -18.00 -4.15 13.60
C PRO A 14 -17.35 -4.59 12.29
N VAL A 15 -16.77 -3.65 11.51
CA VAL A 15 -16.01 -3.98 10.29
C VAL A 15 -14.76 -4.78 10.64
N LEU A 16 -13.97 -4.34 11.63
CA LEU A 16 -12.79 -5.07 12.10
C LEU A 16 -13.17 -6.46 12.63
N LEU A 17 -14.24 -6.56 13.44
CA LEU A 17 -14.71 -7.85 13.91
C LEU A 17 -15.13 -8.76 12.76
N GLY A 18 -15.84 -8.24 11.76
CA GLY A 18 -16.18 -8.99 10.55
C GLY A 18 -14.95 -9.49 9.79
N ILE A 19 -13.95 -8.63 9.60
CA ILE A 19 -12.68 -9.01 8.96
C ILE A 19 -11.98 -10.11 9.76
N THR A 20 -11.84 -9.99 11.07
CA THR A 20 -11.18 -11.01 11.89
C THR A 20 -11.89 -12.36 11.87
N VAL A 21 -13.23 -12.38 11.81
CA VAL A 21 -14.01 -13.62 11.67
C VAL A 21 -13.76 -14.26 10.30
N ILE A 22 -13.78 -13.45 9.24
CA ILE A 22 -13.55 -13.93 7.86
C ILE A 22 -12.12 -14.45 7.73
N ASP A 23 -11.12 -13.71 8.19
CA ASP A 23 -9.72 -14.14 8.16
C ASP A 23 -9.53 -15.46 8.89
N TYR A 24 -10.09 -15.57 10.09
CA TYR A 24 -10.02 -16.80 10.87
C TYR A 24 -10.71 -17.98 10.17
N ALA A 25 -11.88 -17.73 9.57
CA ALA A 25 -12.62 -18.75 8.82
C ALA A 25 -11.85 -19.24 7.58
N ILE A 26 -11.32 -18.31 6.78
CA ILE A 26 -10.51 -18.63 5.59
C ILE A 26 -9.31 -19.48 5.99
N MET A 27 -8.66 -19.16 7.09
CA MET A 27 -7.50 -19.91 7.56
C MET A 27 -7.84 -21.32 8.01
N CYS A 28 -8.94 -21.49 8.72
CA CYS A 28 -9.41 -22.84 9.08
C CYS A 28 -9.78 -23.67 7.85
N MET A 29 -10.28 -23.02 6.78
CA MET A 29 -10.59 -23.69 5.52
C MET A 29 -9.34 -23.99 4.67
N ALA A 30 -8.26 -23.26 4.82
CA ALA A 30 -7.01 -23.43 4.07
C ALA A 30 -6.19 -24.65 4.51
N GLY A 31 -6.62 -25.35 5.57
CA GLY A 31 -5.99 -26.55 6.09
C GLY A 31 -5.35 -26.37 7.46
N SER A 32 -4.96 -27.46 8.08
CA SER A 32 -4.34 -27.42 9.40
C SER A 32 -2.86 -27.01 9.32
N PRO A 33 -2.39 -26.07 10.16
CA PRO A 33 -0.96 -25.77 10.28
C PRO A 33 -0.14 -26.98 10.71
N LEU A 34 -0.80 -28.02 11.25
CA LEU A 34 -0.18 -29.26 11.68
C LEU A 34 0.26 -30.15 10.50
N GLU A 35 -0.32 -29.97 9.31
CA GLU A 35 0.08 -30.72 8.10
C GLU A 35 1.56 -30.49 7.75
N MET A 36 2.08 -29.28 8.02
CA MET A 36 3.50 -28.99 7.81
C MET A 36 4.43 -29.62 8.85
N LEU A 37 3.89 -29.97 10.01
CA LEU A 37 4.63 -30.68 11.06
C LEU A 37 4.64 -32.20 10.84
N GLN A 38 3.79 -32.71 9.93
CA GLN A 38 3.77 -34.10 9.55
C GLN A 38 4.95 -34.39 8.62
N GLY A 39 5.98 -35.02 9.17
CA GLY A 39 7.15 -35.45 8.42
C GLY A 39 7.53 -36.88 8.78
N PRO A 40 8.33 -37.58 7.96
CA PRO A 40 8.69 -38.99 8.17
C PRO A 40 9.32 -39.28 9.55
N ARG A 41 9.74 -38.28 10.27
CA ARG A 41 10.41 -38.37 11.58
C ARG A 41 9.58 -37.83 12.77
N VAL A 42 8.35 -37.38 12.53
CA VAL A 42 7.49 -36.83 13.58
C VAL A 42 6.37 -37.83 13.86
N SER A 43 6.27 -38.28 15.11
CA SER A 43 5.22 -39.23 15.50
C SER A 43 3.85 -38.53 15.55
N GLU A 44 2.79 -39.29 15.24
CA GLU A 44 1.41 -38.79 15.35
C GLU A 44 1.08 -38.26 16.75
N ALA A 45 1.62 -38.91 17.78
CA ALA A 45 1.47 -38.47 19.17
C ALA A 45 2.07 -37.10 19.43
N ALA A 46 3.22 -36.78 18.80
CA ALA A 46 3.84 -35.44 18.92
C ALA A 46 3.01 -34.36 18.17
N VAL A 47 2.42 -34.72 17.02
CA VAL A 47 1.52 -33.83 16.28
C VAL A 47 0.24 -33.56 17.07
N GLN A 48 -0.36 -34.59 17.68
CA GLN A 48 -1.55 -34.45 18.53
C GLN A 48 -1.26 -33.62 19.78
N ALA A 49 -0.13 -33.86 20.47
CA ALA A 49 0.28 -33.08 21.63
C ALA A 49 0.44 -31.59 21.25
N LYS A 50 1.00 -31.29 20.09
CA LYS A 50 1.13 -29.94 19.57
C LYS A 50 -0.23 -29.32 19.22
N ALA A 51 -1.17 -30.12 18.66
CA ALA A 51 -2.53 -29.70 18.38
C ALA A 51 -3.25 -29.23 19.64
N ILE A 52 -3.16 -30.03 20.71
CA ILE A 52 -3.77 -29.73 22.01
C ILE A 52 -3.10 -28.48 22.62
N ALA A 53 -1.78 -28.40 22.58
CA ALA A 53 -1.03 -27.25 23.10
C ALA A 53 -1.38 -25.93 22.38
N LEU A 54 -1.72 -25.98 21.09
CA LEU A 54 -2.16 -24.85 20.30
C LEU A 54 -3.69 -24.63 20.33
N GLY A 55 -4.44 -25.53 21.01
CA GLY A 55 -5.90 -25.46 21.10
C GLY A 55 -6.63 -25.74 19.81
N LEU A 56 -5.97 -26.37 18.83
CA LEU A 56 -6.52 -26.69 17.50
C LEU A 56 -7.48 -27.90 17.54
N ASP A 57 -7.57 -28.58 18.68
CA ASP A 57 -8.51 -29.66 18.96
C ASP A 57 -9.93 -29.16 19.29
N LYS A 58 -10.06 -27.86 19.58
CA LYS A 58 -11.33 -27.26 20.01
C LYS A 58 -12.19 -26.86 18.81
N PRO A 59 -13.54 -26.68 19.01
CA PRO A 59 -14.41 -26.13 17.98
C PRO A 59 -13.96 -24.75 17.51
N PHE A 60 -14.17 -24.44 16.22
CA PHE A 60 -13.78 -23.18 15.55
C PHE A 60 -14.08 -21.92 16.37
N TYR A 61 -15.30 -21.79 16.92
CA TYR A 61 -15.68 -20.62 17.69
C TYR A 61 -14.87 -20.46 18.98
N VAL A 62 -14.49 -21.58 19.63
CA VAL A 62 -13.66 -21.53 20.84
C VAL A 62 -12.25 -21.07 20.49
N GLN A 63 -11.68 -21.61 19.41
CA GLN A 63 -10.36 -21.18 18.92
C GLN A 63 -10.35 -19.69 18.59
N TYR A 64 -11.37 -19.20 17.88
CA TYR A 64 -11.51 -17.79 17.53
C TYR A 64 -11.58 -16.89 18.78
N PHE A 65 -12.40 -17.21 19.77
CA PHE A 65 -12.50 -16.40 20.99
C PHE A 65 -11.23 -16.42 21.84
N VAL A 66 -10.52 -17.54 21.89
CA VAL A 66 -9.21 -17.64 22.56
C VAL A 66 -8.20 -16.73 21.85
N TRP A 67 -8.11 -16.82 20.53
CA TRP A 67 -7.24 -15.97 19.73
C TRP A 67 -7.58 -14.49 19.89
N MET A 68 -8.86 -14.13 19.79
CA MET A 68 -9.33 -12.75 19.98
C MET A 68 -9.01 -12.22 21.39
N GLY A 69 -9.16 -13.06 22.42
CA GLY A 69 -8.76 -12.70 23.78
C GLY A 69 -7.28 -12.39 23.88
N GLN A 70 -6.41 -13.21 23.28
CA GLN A 70 -4.97 -12.94 23.25
C GLN A 70 -4.65 -11.64 22.49
N LEU A 71 -5.29 -11.43 21.36
CA LEU A 71 -5.13 -10.24 20.52
C LEU A 71 -5.46 -8.95 21.30
N LEU A 72 -6.56 -8.95 22.06
CA LEU A 72 -6.96 -7.81 22.89
C LEU A 72 -5.95 -7.49 24.01
N HIS A 73 -5.13 -8.46 24.42
CA HIS A 73 -4.01 -8.26 25.34
C HIS A 73 -2.69 -7.93 24.62
N GLY A 74 -2.73 -7.66 23.30
CA GLY A 74 -1.57 -7.31 22.49
C GLY A 74 -0.71 -8.50 22.05
N ASN A 75 -1.15 -9.73 22.30
CA ASN A 75 -0.47 -10.95 21.89
C ASN A 75 -1.02 -11.42 20.52
N MET A 76 -0.26 -11.19 19.46
CA MET A 76 -0.58 -11.67 18.10
C MET A 76 -0.13 -13.12 17.86
N GLY A 77 0.42 -13.80 18.89
CA GLY A 77 0.98 -15.13 18.76
C GLY A 77 2.41 -15.16 18.24
N TYR A 78 2.85 -16.37 17.87
CA TYR A 78 4.20 -16.65 17.41
C TYR A 78 4.14 -17.30 16.04
N SER A 79 5.13 -16.99 15.18
CA SER A 79 5.34 -17.67 13.92
C SER A 79 5.52 -19.18 14.14
N ILE A 80 4.85 -19.98 13.32
CA ILE A 80 4.99 -21.44 13.36
C ILE A 80 6.34 -21.87 12.79
N LYS A 81 6.89 -21.08 11.86
CA LYS A 81 8.14 -21.37 11.15
C LYS A 81 9.39 -21.08 11.98
N ASN A 82 9.47 -19.90 12.56
CA ASN A 82 10.69 -19.40 13.24
C ASN A 82 10.52 -19.10 14.73
N TYR A 83 9.33 -19.32 15.27
CA TYR A 83 8.99 -19.11 16.69
C TYR A 83 9.19 -17.68 17.20
N GLN A 84 9.27 -16.69 16.31
CA GLN A 84 9.37 -15.30 16.68
C GLN A 84 7.99 -14.69 16.96
N PRO A 85 7.87 -13.71 17.88
CA PRO A 85 6.63 -12.99 18.08
C PRO A 85 6.16 -12.28 16.79
N VAL A 86 4.91 -12.48 16.39
CA VAL A 86 4.34 -11.91 15.16
C VAL A 86 4.44 -10.38 15.16
N ALA A 87 4.15 -9.74 16.30
CA ALA A 87 4.26 -8.28 16.44
C ALA A 87 5.68 -7.76 16.15
N ALA A 88 6.72 -8.46 16.63
CA ALA A 88 8.11 -8.10 16.37
C ALA A 88 8.47 -8.26 14.89
N MET A 89 8.01 -9.34 14.26
CA MET A 89 8.20 -9.55 12.81
C MET A 89 7.54 -8.44 11.99
N ILE A 90 6.30 -8.08 12.30
CA ILE A 90 5.59 -7.00 11.61
C ILE A 90 6.33 -5.67 11.79
N THR A 91 6.70 -5.31 13.00
CA THR A 91 7.37 -4.02 13.26
C THR A 91 8.73 -3.91 12.58
N SER A 92 9.49 -5.00 12.49
CA SER A 92 10.79 -5.01 11.81
C SER A 92 10.69 -4.85 10.29
N HIS A 93 9.60 -5.34 9.65
CA HIS A 93 9.40 -5.27 8.21
C HIS A 93 8.58 -4.05 7.78
N LEU A 94 7.86 -3.41 8.70
CA LEU A 94 7.03 -2.24 8.42
C LEU A 94 7.87 -1.04 7.98
N GLY A 95 8.99 -0.76 8.65
CA GLY A 95 9.88 0.35 8.33
C GLY A 95 10.40 0.31 6.88
N PRO A 96 11.00 -0.78 6.43
CA PRO A 96 11.42 -0.97 5.05
C PRO A 96 10.30 -0.79 4.01
N THR A 97 9.10 -1.34 4.28
CA THR A 97 7.94 -1.14 3.38
C THR A 97 7.54 0.32 3.30
N LEU A 98 7.39 1.00 4.44
CA LEU A 98 7.02 2.42 4.46
C LEU A 98 8.04 3.30 3.76
N LEU A 99 9.33 3.00 3.91
CA LEU A 99 10.39 3.71 3.23
C LEU A 99 10.27 3.54 1.71
N LEU A 100 10.16 2.31 1.22
CA LEU A 100 10.05 2.01 -0.21
C LEU A 100 8.78 2.63 -0.81
N MET A 101 7.63 2.37 -0.20
CA MET A 101 6.35 2.83 -0.70
C MET A 101 6.21 4.35 -0.60
N GLY A 102 6.70 4.95 0.51
CA GLY A 102 6.66 6.40 0.72
C GLY A 102 7.50 7.16 -0.31
N VAL A 103 8.72 6.70 -0.59
CA VAL A 103 9.58 7.30 -1.62
C VAL A 103 8.96 7.10 -3.00
N SER A 104 8.40 5.92 -3.29
CA SER A 104 7.74 5.64 -4.57
C SER A 104 6.52 6.54 -4.78
N LEU A 105 5.69 6.74 -3.74
CA LEU A 105 4.55 7.65 -3.79
C LEU A 105 5.02 9.09 -4.01
N LEU A 106 6.05 9.55 -3.29
CA LEU A 106 6.60 10.90 -3.46
C LEU A 106 7.04 11.13 -4.91
N VAL A 107 7.83 10.20 -5.47
CA VAL A 107 8.28 10.28 -6.88
C VAL A 107 7.08 10.25 -7.83
N SER A 108 6.10 9.37 -7.58
CA SER A 108 4.88 9.30 -8.38
C SER A 108 4.12 10.64 -8.39
N ILE A 109 3.95 11.28 -7.22
CA ILE A 109 3.25 12.58 -7.11
C ILE A 109 4.03 13.69 -7.81
N LEU A 110 5.36 13.72 -7.64
CA LEU A 110 6.22 14.70 -8.30
C LEU A 110 6.17 14.60 -9.83
N LEU A 111 5.91 13.42 -10.37
CA LEU A 111 5.70 13.20 -11.79
C LEU A 111 4.24 13.45 -12.22
N ALA A 112 3.28 12.93 -11.45
CA ALA A 112 1.88 12.90 -11.84
C ALA A 112 1.22 14.27 -11.78
N VAL A 113 1.51 15.06 -10.75
CA VAL A 113 0.85 16.38 -10.58
C VAL A 113 1.22 17.34 -11.71
N PRO A 114 2.50 17.60 -12.00
CA PRO A 114 2.86 18.49 -13.10
C PRO A 114 2.41 17.97 -14.47
N ALA A 115 2.60 16.68 -14.72
CA ALA A 115 2.24 16.07 -16.00
C ALA A 115 0.73 16.07 -16.24
N GLY A 116 -0.08 15.75 -15.22
CA GLY A 116 -1.55 15.77 -15.30
C GLY A 116 -2.10 17.16 -15.51
N ILE A 117 -1.59 18.16 -14.77
CA ILE A 117 -1.96 19.57 -14.94
C ILE A 117 -1.57 20.07 -16.34
N TYR A 118 -0.33 19.82 -16.76
CA TYR A 118 0.14 20.22 -18.08
C TYR A 118 -0.74 19.63 -19.21
N SER A 119 -1.01 18.35 -19.12
CA SER A 119 -1.85 17.62 -20.09
C SER A 119 -3.28 18.18 -20.16
N ALA A 120 -3.87 18.55 -19.01
CA ALA A 120 -5.20 19.15 -18.96
C ALA A 120 -5.25 20.57 -19.56
N ILE A 121 -4.25 21.42 -19.26
CA ILE A 121 -4.19 22.80 -19.77
C ILE A 121 -3.94 22.82 -21.28
N HIS A 122 -3.16 21.88 -21.82
CA HIS A 122 -2.80 21.77 -23.22
C HIS A 122 -3.56 20.64 -23.92
N GLN A 123 -4.85 20.49 -23.64
CA GLN A 123 -5.69 19.41 -24.20
C GLN A 123 -5.57 19.32 -25.72
N TYR A 124 -5.47 18.09 -26.22
CA TYR A 124 -5.31 17.75 -27.66
C TYR A 124 -3.99 18.22 -28.31
N SER A 125 -3.04 18.73 -27.53
CA SER A 125 -1.71 19.02 -28.02
C SER A 125 -0.86 17.76 -28.15
N LYS A 126 0.25 17.85 -28.91
CA LYS A 126 1.23 16.75 -28.97
C LYS A 126 1.77 16.37 -27.59
N GLY A 127 1.97 17.34 -26.68
CA GLY A 127 2.38 17.09 -25.31
C GLY A 127 1.34 16.32 -24.51
N ASP A 128 0.05 16.67 -24.64
CA ASP A 128 -1.05 15.92 -24.03
C ASP A 128 -1.06 14.46 -24.50
N TYR A 129 -1.02 14.22 -25.82
CA TYR A 129 -0.97 12.86 -26.35
C TYR A 129 0.25 12.08 -25.84
N THR A 130 1.43 12.70 -25.76
CA THR A 130 2.64 12.05 -25.23
C THR A 130 2.47 11.67 -23.78
N VAL A 131 2.00 12.60 -22.93
CA VAL A 131 1.78 12.35 -21.48
C VAL A 131 0.76 11.23 -21.28
N VAL A 132 -0.37 11.29 -22.00
CA VAL A 132 -1.42 10.27 -21.91
C VAL A 132 -0.90 8.91 -22.37
N THR A 133 -0.21 8.83 -23.50
CA THR A 133 0.36 7.58 -24.02
C THR A 133 1.36 6.98 -23.03
N LEU A 134 2.31 7.79 -22.51
CA LEU A 134 3.28 7.32 -21.52
C LEU A 134 2.61 6.87 -20.21
N SER A 135 1.53 7.55 -19.78
CA SER A 135 0.78 7.16 -18.59
C SER A 135 0.09 5.80 -18.76
N PHE A 136 -0.48 5.53 -19.95
CA PHE A 136 -1.05 4.22 -20.27
C PHE A 136 0.02 3.14 -20.32
N LEU A 137 1.14 3.38 -21.00
CA LEU A 137 2.26 2.43 -21.06
C LEU A 137 2.75 2.11 -19.65
N GLY A 138 3.00 3.12 -18.81
CA GLY A 138 3.49 2.93 -17.44
C GLY A 138 2.56 2.10 -16.56
N SER A 139 1.25 2.29 -16.68
CA SER A 139 0.26 1.51 -15.91
C SER A 139 -0.09 0.14 -16.51
N SER A 140 0.21 -0.08 -17.80
CA SER A 140 -0.12 -1.34 -18.49
C SER A 140 1.00 -2.37 -18.41
N ILE A 141 2.25 -1.93 -18.19
CA ILE A 141 3.38 -2.85 -18.06
C ILE A 141 3.26 -3.57 -16.70
N PRO A 142 3.23 -4.92 -16.67
CA PRO A 142 3.24 -5.64 -15.41
C PRO A 142 4.46 -5.30 -14.57
N GLY A 143 4.27 -4.96 -13.30
CA GLY A 143 5.36 -4.51 -12.42
C GLY A 143 6.52 -5.50 -12.32
N PHE A 144 6.23 -6.81 -12.25
CA PHE A 144 7.28 -7.84 -12.23
C PHE A 144 8.11 -7.86 -13.53
N PHE A 145 7.46 -7.64 -14.67
CA PHE A 145 8.15 -7.62 -15.96
C PHE A 145 9.09 -6.41 -16.06
N LEU A 146 8.60 -5.22 -15.69
CA LEU A 146 9.45 -4.02 -15.64
C LEU A 146 10.61 -4.20 -14.65
N ALA A 147 10.37 -4.80 -13.47
CA ALA A 147 11.40 -5.08 -12.49
C ALA A 147 12.49 -5.98 -13.05
N MET A 148 12.13 -7.09 -13.71
CA MET A 148 13.09 -8.01 -14.32
C MET A 148 13.88 -7.35 -15.47
N LEU A 149 13.21 -6.51 -16.28
CA LEU A 149 13.85 -5.75 -17.35
C LEU A 149 14.91 -4.77 -16.80
N LEU A 150 14.58 -4.05 -15.72
CA LEU A 150 15.52 -3.13 -15.06
C LEU A 150 16.71 -3.88 -14.45
N ILE A 151 16.47 -5.01 -13.77
CA ILE A 151 17.56 -5.86 -13.24
C ILE A 151 18.46 -6.34 -14.38
N TYR A 152 17.88 -6.85 -15.47
CA TYR A 152 18.67 -7.30 -16.62
C TYR A 152 19.53 -6.17 -17.19
N LEU A 153 18.94 -4.97 -17.39
CA LEU A 153 19.64 -3.85 -17.99
C LEU A 153 20.68 -3.25 -17.04
N PHE A 154 20.26 -2.85 -15.84
CA PHE A 154 21.12 -2.06 -14.94
C PHE A 154 22.07 -2.91 -14.09
N THR A 155 21.69 -4.13 -13.74
CA THR A 155 22.55 -5.00 -12.96
C THR A 155 23.39 -5.92 -13.85
N VAL A 156 22.74 -6.68 -14.77
CA VAL A 156 23.45 -7.72 -15.51
C VAL A 156 24.27 -7.14 -16.66
N LYS A 157 23.70 -6.21 -17.45
CA LYS A 157 24.39 -5.65 -18.62
C LYS A 157 25.32 -4.50 -18.28
N LEU A 158 24.88 -3.57 -17.45
CA LEU A 158 25.63 -2.34 -17.15
C LEU A 158 26.45 -2.43 -15.84
N GLY A 159 26.08 -3.30 -14.91
CA GLY A 159 26.77 -3.42 -13.61
C GLY A 159 26.65 -2.17 -12.72
N TRP A 160 25.62 -1.33 -12.93
CA TRP A 160 25.48 -0.04 -12.24
C TRP A 160 24.73 -0.14 -10.91
N LEU A 161 23.72 -1.01 -10.83
CA LEU A 161 22.84 -1.11 -9.69
C LEU A 161 22.78 -2.54 -9.15
N PRO A 162 22.60 -2.73 -7.84
CA PRO A 162 22.44 -4.05 -7.22
C PRO A 162 21.13 -4.70 -7.67
N SER A 163 21.09 -6.03 -7.76
CA SER A 163 19.91 -6.77 -8.21
C SER A 163 18.78 -6.78 -7.18
N GLY A 164 19.08 -6.58 -5.90
CA GLY A 164 18.08 -6.65 -4.83
C GLY A 164 18.70 -6.53 -3.43
N GLY A 165 17.87 -6.75 -2.41
CA GLY A 165 18.21 -6.45 -1.02
C GLY A 165 18.02 -4.99 -0.67
N MET A 166 18.21 -4.64 0.58
CA MET A 166 18.12 -3.26 1.09
C MET A 166 19.51 -2.64 1.25
N THR A 167 20.53 -3.47 1.42
CA THR A 167 21.92 -3.05 1.63
C THR A 167 22.87 -4.07 1.02
N THR A 168 24.10 -3.65 0.72
CA THR A 168 25.16 -4.51 0.22
C THR A 168 25.62 -5.45 1.33
N LEU A 169 25.67 -6.76 1.05
CA LEU A 169 26.11 -7.77 2.00
C LEU A 169 27.57 -7.53 2.45
N GLY A 170 27.79 -7.61 3.76
CA GLY A 170 29.14 -7.43 4.33
C GLY A 170 29.55 -5.97 4.55
N THR A 171 28.69 -5.00 4.26
CA THR A 171 28.91 -3.58 4.57
C THR A 171 28.09 -3.15 5.78
N SER A 172 28.46 -2.03 6.40
CA SER A 172 27.69 -1.42 7.51
C SER A 172 26.35 -0.81 7.06
N GLY A 173 26.07 -0.79 5.75
CA GLY A 173 24.86 -0.26 5.16
C GLY A 173 24.56 1.17 5.59
N GLY A 174 24.95 2.16 4.79
CA GLY A 174 24.61 3.57 5.05
C GLY A 174 23.36 3.99 4.25
N ALA A 175 22.87 5.21 4.51
CA ALA A 175 21.73 5.77 3.79
C ALA A 175 21.97 5.82 2.25
N ALA A 176 23.21 6.04 1.82
CA ALA A 176 23.59 6.03 0.41
C ALA A 176 23.47 4.63 -0.21
N ASP A 177 23.85 3.59 0.51
CA ASP A 177 23.73 2.20 0.06
C ASP A 177 22.25 1.81 -0.09
N VAL A 178 21.44 2.11 0.92
CA VAL A 178 19.97 1.92 0.85
C VAL A 178 19.38 2.67 -0.35
N ALA A 179 19.78 3.91 -0.59
CA ALA A 179 19.27 4.71 -1.70
C ALA A 179 19.58 4.06 -3.06
N VAL A 180 20.78 3.51 -3.25
CA VAL A 180 21.17 2.80 -4.48
C VAL A 180 20.29 1.55 -4.70
N HIS A 181 20.03 0.76 -3.64
CA HIS A 181 19.17 -0.41 -3.69
C HIS A 181 17.70 -0.07 -3.96
N MET A 182 17.24 1.14 -3.57
CA MET A 182 15.88 1.62 -3.81
C MET A 182 15.61 2.08 -5.24
N VAL A 183 16.63 2.44 -6.04
CA VAL A 183 16.44 3.07 -7.36
C VAL A 183 15.50 2.27 -8.25
N MET A 184 15.79 1.00 -8.50
CA MET A 184 14.98 0.18 -9.40
C MET A 184 13.58 -0.13 -8.84
N PRO A 185 13.42 -0.58 -7.58
CA PRO A 185 12.09 -0.78 -6.98
C PRO A 185 11.23 0.47 -7.02
N VAL A 186 11.81 1.65 -6.70
CA VAL A 186 11.09 2.94 -6.74
C VAL A 186 10.64 3.27 -8.15
N ILE A 187 11.48 3.08 -9.18
CA ILE A 187 11.10 3.31 -10.58
C ILE A 187 9.89 2.45 -10.95
N VAL A 188 9.91 1.15 -10.62
CA VAL A 188 8.81 0.23 -10.95
C VAL A 188 7.49 0.69 -10.32
N LEU A 189 7.51 0.99 -9.04
CA LEU A 189 6.32 1.41 -8.30
C LEU A 189 5.85 2.80 -8.74
N ALA A 190 6.77 3.76 -8.83
CA ALA A 190 6.44 5.14 -9.19
C ALA A 190 5.87 5.26 -10.59
N VAL A 191 6.40 4.52 -11.58
CA VAL A 191 5.88 4.52 -12.96
C VAL A 191 4.45 4.01 -13.02
N SER A 192 4.17 2.90 -12.33
CA SER A 192 2.81 2.33 -12.26
C SER A 192 1.81 3.29 -11.60
N MET A 193 2.16 3.82 -10.42
CA MET A 193 1.34 4.76 -9.66
C MET A 193 1.15 6.08 -10.43
N ALA A 194 2.24 6.65 -10.97
CA ALA A 194 2.17 7.90 -11.74
C ALA A 194 1.28 7.75 -12.97
N GLY A 195 1.37 6.63 -13.68
CA GLY A 195 0.53 6.36 -14.85
C GLY A 195 -0.97 6.44 -14.55
N THR A 196 -1.40 5.96 -13.40
CA THR A 196 -2.80 6.06 -12.94
C THR A 196 -3.14 7.47 -12.47
N ASN A 197 -2.29 8.06 -11.65
CA ASN A 197 -2.51 9.36 -11.03
C ASN A 197 -2.51 10.51 -12.06
N ILE A 198 -1.67 10.45 -13.10
CA ILE A 198 -1.66 11.43 -14.22
C ILE A 198 -3.05 11.53 -14.86
N ARG A 199 -3.65 10.38 -15.22
CA ARG A 199 -4.96 10.35 -15.87
C ARG A 199 -6.06 10.89 -14.98
N TYR A 200 -6.02 10.54 -13.70
CA TYR A 200 -6.98 11.03 -12.72
C TYR A 200 -6.89 12.54 -12.54
N ILE A 201 -5.67 13.06 -12.30
CA ILE A 201 -5.41 14.50 -12.13
C ILE A 201 -5.79 15.26 -13.39
N ARG A 202 -5.44 14.73 -14.59
CA ARG A 202 -5.84 15.33 -15.86
C ARG A 202 -7.36 15.46 -15.98
N SER A 203 -8.09 14.40 -15.68
CA SER A 203 -9.56 14.39 -15.76
C SER A 203 -10.17 15.41 -14.80
N ALA A 204 -9.70 15.42 -13.55
CA ALA A 204 -10.18 16.35 -12.53
C ALA A 204 -9.89 17.82 -12.86
N VAL A 205 -8.69 18.11 -13.39
CA VAL A 205 -8.35 19.48 -13.81
C VAL A 205 -9.17 19.91 -15.02
N LEU A 206 -9.43 19.02 -16.01
CA LEU A 206 -10.29 19.31 -17.15
C LEU A 206 -11.72 19.66 -16.71
N GLU A 207 -12.29 18.91 -15.77
CA GLU A 207 -13.61 19.21 -15.23
C GLU A 207 -13.67 20.60 -14.59
N ILE A 208 -12.65 20.97 -13.83
CA ILE A 208 -12.56 22.30 -13.22
C ILE A 208 -12.42 23.40 -14.29
N LEU A 209 -11.63 23.17 -15.35
CA LEU A 209 -11.43 24.15 -16.42
C LEU A 209 -12.72 24.48 -17.20
N GLN A 210 -13.75 23.62 -17.11
CA GLN A 210 -15.05 23.79 -17.76
C GLN A 210 -16.08 24.52 -16.90
N GLN A 211 -15.78 24.81 -15.64
CA GLN A 211 -16.71 25.43 -14.68
C GLN A 211 -17.07 26.88 -15.05
N ASP A 212 -18.32 27.28 -14.83
CA ASP A 212 -18.87 28.60 -15.22
C ASP A 212 -18.20 29.78 -14.53
N TYR A 213 -17.67 29.60 -13.31
CA TYR A 213 -16.96 30.68 -12.63
C TYR A 213 -15.65 31.07 -13.34
N LEU A 214 -14.99 30.14 -14.05
CA LEU A 214 -13.83 30.42 -14.88
C LEU A 214 -14.22 31.12 -16.19
N ARG A 215 -15.38 30.80 -16.75
CA ARG A 215 -15.96 31.53 -17.88
C ARG A 215 -16.22 32.99 -17.48
N THR A 216 -16.84 33.20 -16.33
CA THR A 216 -17.11 34.54 -15.76
C THR A 216 -15.82 35.32 -15.52
N ALA A 217 -14.78 34.69 -14.98
CA ALA A 217 -13.49 35.31 -14.76
C ALA A 217 -12.83 35.77 -16.08
N ARG A 218 -12.89 34.94 -17.13
CA ARG A 218 -12.42 35.30 -18.48
C ARG A 218 -13.23 36.46 -19.08
N ALA A 219 -14.56 36.43 -18.93
CA ALA A 219 -15.44 37.52 -19.41
C ALA A 219 -15.18 38.88 -18.72
N LYS A 220 -14.71 38.87 -17.46
CA LYS A 220 -14.25 40.04 -16.72
C LYS A 220 -12.85 40.53 -17.11
N GLY A 221 -12.23 39.96 -18.14
CA GLY A 221 -10.92 40.37 -18.65
C GLY A 221 -9.73 39.90 -17.80
N ILE A 222 -9.91 38.97 -16.88
CA ILE A 222 -8.79 38.38 -16.10
C ILE A 222 -7.91 37.60 -17.05
N GLY A 223 -6.61 37.87 -17.04
CA GLY A 223 -5.63 37.21 -17.91
C GLY A 223 -5.58 35.72 -17.71
N HIS A 224 -5.35 34.94 -18.79
CA HIS A 224 -5.36 33.48 -18.81
C HIS A 224 -4.50 32.84 -17.73
N PHE A 225 -3.29 33.36 -17.48
CA PHE A 225 -2.38 32.86 -16.45
C PHE A 225 -3.00 32.94 -15.04
N LEU A 226 -3.65 34.07 -14.71
CA LEU A 226 -4.32 34.26 -13.43
C LEU A 226 -5.55 33.37 -13.27
N VAL A 227 -6.33 33.20 -14.34
CA VAL A 227 -7.48 32.29 -14.35
C VAL A 227 -7.04 30.87 -14.03
N ILE A 228 -5.98 30.38 -14.67
CA ILE A 228 -5.46 29.02 -14.42
C ILE A 228 -4.86 28.92 -13.02
N ASN A 229 -3.83 29.71 -12.69
CA ASN A 229 -3.04 29.49 -11.49
C ASN A 229 -3.78 29.87 -10.21
N LYS A 230 -4.59 30.92 -10.21
CA LYS A 230 -5.28 31.41 -9.01
C LYS A 230 -6.68 30.81 -8.85
N HIS A 231 -7.41 30.61 -9.94
CA HIS A 231 -8.81 30.19 -9.86
C HIS A 231 -8.99 28.69 -10.17
N ALA A 232 -8.33 28.14 -11.20
CA ALA A 232 -8.49 26.75 -11.52
C ALA A 232 -7.64 25.84 -10.63
N LEU A 233 -6.31 26.06 -10.53
CA LEU A 233 -5.42 25.16 -9.79
C LEU A 233 -5.70 25.14 -8.29
N ARG A 234 -6.14 26.26 -7.70
CA ARG A 234 -6.56 26.26 -6.30
C ARG A 234 -7.70 25.28 -6.02
N ASN A 235 -8.67 25.23 -6.92
CA ASN A 235 -9.79 24.28 -6.80
C ASN A 235 -9.39 22.86 -7.20
N ALA A 236 -8.38 22.71 -8.07
CA ALA A 236 -7.81 21.41 -8.46
C ALA A 236 -7.02 20.76 -7.32
N LEU A 237 -6.62 21.49 -6.30
CA LEU A 237 -5.97 20.90 -5.11
C LEU A 237 -6.88 19.89 -4.40
N VAL A 238 -8.21 20.12 -4.40
CA VAL A 238 -9.16 19.19 -3.74
C VAL A 238 -9.05 17.78 -4.33
N PRO A 239 -9.29 17.55 -5.63
CA PRO A 239 -9.16 16.20 -6.22
C PRO A 239 -7.71 15.68 -6.16
N ILE A 240 -6.68 16.53 -6.23
CA ILE A 240 -5.28 16.09 -6.09
C ILE A 240 -5.02 15.53 -4.69
N VAL A 241 -5.44 16.23 -3.65
CA VAL A 241 -5.33 15.76 -2.25
C VAL A 241 -6.13 14.48 -2.04
N THR A 242 -7.28 14.35 -2.71
CA THR A 242 -8.09 13.13 -2.73
C THR A 242 -7.28 11.93 -3.20
N VAL A 243 -6.63 12.04 -4.36
CA VAL A 243 -5.80 10.96 -4.93
C VAL A 243 -4.69 10.57 -3.97
N ILE A 244 -3.98 11.55 -3.42
CA ILE A 244 -2.91 11.31 -2.45
C ILE A 244 -3.45 10.61 -1.20
N GLY A 245 -4.61 11.04 -0.70
CA GLY A 245 -5.25 10.45 0.47
C GLY A 245 -5.62 8.96 0.25
N MET A 246 -6.11 8.62 -0.93
CA MET A 246 -6.45 7.23 -1.30
C MET A 246 -5.23 6.31 -1.40
N GLU A 247 -4.04 6.84 -1.65
CA GLU A 247 -2.79 6.07 -1.71
C GLU A 247 -2.21 5.77 -0.31
N ILE A 248 -2.62 6.50 0.74
CA ILE A 248 -2.07 6.32 2.10
C ILE A 248 -2.25 4.89 2.62
N PRO A 249 -3.44 4.26 2.55
CA PRO A 249 -3.60 2.87 2.97
C PRO A 249 -2.69 1.89 2.21
N VAL A 250 -2.44 2.16 0.94
CA VAL A 250 -1.61 1.31 0.06
C VAL A 250 -0.15 1.29 0.52
N LEU A 251 0.34 2.37 1.14
CA LEU A 251 1.72 2.45 1.67
C LEU A 251 2.04 1.33 2.68
N PHE A 252 1.05 0.92 3.45
CA PHE A 252 1.24 -0.07 4.51
C PHE A 252 1.05 -1.51 4.05
N GLY A 253 0.30 -1.71 2.95
CA GLY A 253 0.13 -3.04 2.35
C GLY A 253 1.39 -3.53 1.64
N GLY A 254 2.30 -2.61 1.28
CA GLY A 254 3.49 -2.91 0.49
C GLY A 254 3.17 -3.38 -0.93
N SER A 255 4.21 -3.72 -1.64
CA SER A 255 4.09 -4.37 -2.94
C SER A 255 4.70 -5.76 -2.89
N ILE A 256 3.88 -6.77 -2.63
CA ILE A 256 4.34 -8.18 -2.53
C ILE A 256 5.23 -8.54 -3.72
N ILE A 257 4.80 -8.21 -4.93
CA ILE A 257 5.52 -8.57 -6.17
C ILE A 257 6.88 -7.86 -6.27
N VAL A 258 6.91 -6.55 -6.05
CA VAL A 258 8.16 -5.77 -6.18
C VAL A 258 9.13 -6.10 -5.05
N GLU A 259 8.63 -6.22 -3.81
CA GLU A 259 9.44 -6.63 -2.66
C GLU A 259 10.03 -8.05 -2.87
N GLN A 260 9.24 -8.96 -3.44
CA GLN A 260 9.69 -10.32 -3.76
C GLN A 260 10.78 -10.32 -4.84
N VAL A 261 10.56 -9.62 -5.97
CA VAL A 261 11.51 -9.61 -7.10
C VAL A 261 12.84 -8.97 -6.70
N PHE A 262 12.78 -7.88 -5.94
CA PHE A 262 13.99 -7.19 -5.47
C PHE A 262 14.50 -7.71 -4.12
N SER A 263 13.89 -8.75 -3.54
CA SER A 263 14.26 -9.26 -2.20
C SER A 263 14.33 -8.14 -1.13
N TRP A 264 13.42 -7.15 -1.24
CA TRP A 264 13.32 -6.05 -0.30
C TRP A 264 12.70 -6.53 1.01
N PRO A 265 13.32 -6.33 2.19
CA PRO A 265 12.89 -6.95 3.45
C PRO A 265 11.66 -6.26 4.07
N GLY A 266 10.58 -6.14 3.29
CA GLY A 266 9.34 -5.51 3.69
C GLY A 266 8.23 -6.49 4.07
N LEU A 267 7.07 -5.92 4.43
CA LEU A 267 5.86 -6.66 4.81
C LEU A 267 5.35 -7.57 3.69
N GLY A 268 5.45 -7.14 2.43
CA GLY A 268 5.01 -7.94 1.29
C GLY A 268 5.84 -9.21 1.12
N LEU A 269 7.17 -9.10 1.23
CA LEU A 269 8.08 -10.26 1.19
C LEU A 269 7.80 -11.21 2.37
N MET A 270 7.64 -10.66 3.58
CA MET A 270 7.30 -11.44 4.77
C MET A 270 5.95 -12.14 4.61
N THR A 271 4.94 -11.46 4.10
CA THR A 271 3.59 -12.01 3.87
C THR A 271 3.64 -13.15 2.86
N MET A 272 4.36 -12.99 1.74
CA MET A 272 4.51 -14.06 0.75
C MET A 272 5.22 -15.28 1.33
N SER A 273 6.26 -15.06 2.14
CA SER A 273 6.92 -16.15 2.88
C SER A 273 5.96 -16.84 3.85
N ALA A 274 5.13 -16.10 4.58
CA ALA A 274 4.15 -16.64 5.51
C ALA A 274 3.08 -17.48 4.77
N ILE A 275 2.56 -16.98 3.65
CA ILE A 275 1.59 -17.72 2.81
C ILE A 275 2.18 -19.04 2.32
N THR A 276 3.38 -19.00 1.74
CA THR A 276 4.06 -20.18 1.19
C THR A 276 4.34 -21.22 2.27
N ASN A 277 4.64 -20.78 3.50
CA ASN A 277 4.91 -21.68 4.63
C ASN A 277 3.67 -21.95 5.51
N ARG A 278 2.47 -21.51 5.11
CA ARG A 278 1.22 -21.62 5.90
C ARG A 278 1.38 -21.15 7.35
N ASP A 279 2.12 -20.05 7.53
CA ASP A 279 2.35 -19.45 8.84
C ASP A 279 1.16 -18.55 9.23
N TYR A 280 0.10 -19.20 9.64
CA TYR A 280 -1.19 -18.56 9.86
C TYR A 280 -1.16 -17.40 10.88
N PRO A 281 -0.47 -17.50 12.03
CA PRO A 281 -0.40 -16.36 12.95
C PRO A 281 0.19 -15.11 12.29
N VAL A 282 1.21 -15.27 11.44
CA VAL A 282 1.82 -14.15 10.71
C VAL A 282 0.85 -13.58 9.68
N ILE A 283 0.17 -14.43 8.90
CA ILE A 283 -0.83 -14.00 7.91
C ILE A 283 -1.94 -13.20 8.59
N MET A 284 -2.52 -13.74 9.69
CA MET A 284 -3.57 -13.05 10.45
C MET A 284 -3.11 -11.71 11.02
N GLY A 285 -1.90 -11.67 11.56
CA GLY A 285 -1.32 -10.43 12.08
C GLY A 285 -1.18 -9.36 11.00
N VAL A 286 -0.73 -9.74 9.79
CA VAL A 286 -0.61 -8.80 8.65
C VAL A 286 -1.99 -8.38 8.13
N CYS A 287 -2.95 -9.29 7.98
CA CYS A 287 -4.31 -8.97 7.55
C CYS A 287 -4.97 -7.99 8.52
N LEU A 288 -4.84 -8.23 9.84
CA LEU A 288 -5.35 -7.33 10.86
C LEU A 288 -4.69 -5.95 10.79
N LEU A 289 -3.34 -5.90 10.69
CA LEU A 289 -2.64 -4.62 10.51
C LEU A 289 -3.16 -3.88 9.29
N SER A 290 -3.28 -4.57 8.15
CA SER A 290 -3.78 -3.98 6.90
C SER A 290 -5.20 -3.44 7.06
N ALA A 291 -6.09 -4.17 7.74
CA ALA A 291 -7.45 -3.72 8.01
C ALA A 291 -7.48 -2.45 8.89
N ILE A 292 -6.69 -2.42 9.97
CA ILE A 292 -6.58 -1.24 10.84
C ILE A 292 -6.06 -0.04 10.06
N VAL A 293 -5.01 -0.24 9.26
CA VAL A 293 -4.39 0.84 8.48
C VAL A 293 -5.34 1.38 7.41
N VAL A 294 -6.07 0.51 6.71
CA VAL A 294 -7.08 0.95 5.73
C VAL A 294 -8.16 1.79 6.41
N LEU A 295 -8.64 1.39 7.57
CA LEU A 295 -9.65 2.15 8.32
C LEU A 295 -9.11 3.50 8.80
N LEU A 296 -7.88 3.53 9.33
CA LEU A 296 -7.22 4.77 9.76
C LEU A 296 -6.89 5.68 8.57
N GLY A 297 -6.43 5.12 7.47
CA GLY A 297 -6.14 5.85 6.23
C GLY A 297 -7.40 6.48 5.63
N ASN A 298 -8.51 5.75 5.61
CA ASN A 298 -9.80 6.29 5.18
C ASN A 298 -10.27 7.41 6.10
N LEU A 299 -10.15 7.23 7.42
CA LEU A 299 -10.49 8.28 8.39
C LEU A 299 -9.61 9.53 8.20
N LEU A 300 -8.30 9.35 7.98
CA LEU A 300 -7.39 10.46 7.69
C LEU A 300 -7.76 11.18 6.40
N THR A 301 -8.10 10.44 5.35
CA THR A 301 -8.56 10.99 4.08
C THR A 301 -9.83 11.81 4.25
N ASP A 302 -10.83 11.32 5.01
CA ASP A 302 -12.05 12.04 5.31
C ASP A 302 -11.77 13.35 6.09
N ILE A 303 -10.82 13.33 7.03
CA ILE A 303 -10.41 14.53 7.77
C ILE A 303 -9.73 15.53 6.82
N LEU A 304 -8.85 15.06 5.92
CA LEU A 304 -8.20 15.91 4.92
C LEU A 304 -9.22 16.58 4.00
N TYR A 305 -10.27 15.86 3.57
CA TYR A 305 -11.37 16.45 2.80
C TYR A 305 -12.03 17.60 3.55
N ALA A 306 -12.37 17.41 4.82
CA ALA A 306 -13.03 18.43 5.60
C ALA A 306 -12.14 19.67 5.84
N VAL A 307 -10.82 19.50 5.84
CA VAL A 307 -9.86 20.63 5.98
C VAL A 307 -9.71 21.38 4.66
N VAL A 308 -9.68 20.67 3.53
CA VAL A 308 -9.46 21.27 2.19
C VAL A 308 -10.74 21.92 1.67
N ASP A 309 -11.90 21.31 1.92
CA ASP A 309 -13.20 21.85 1.53
C ASP A 309 -14.17 21.92 2.72
N PRO A 310 -14.22 23.08 3.42
CA PRO A 310 -15.11 23.27 4.57
C PRO A 310 -16.61 23.27 4.20
N THR A 311 -16.96 23.24 2.91
CA THR A 311 -18.37 23.16 2.46
C THR A 311 -18.91 21.75 2.50
N ILE A 312 -18.04 20.74 2.58
CA ILE A 312 -18.42 19.34 2.73
C ILE A 312 -18.99 19.13 4.14
N LYS A 313 -20.31 18.99 4.23
CA LYS A 313 -20.96 18.59 5.47
C LYS A 313 -20.64 17.11 5.71
N LEU A 314 -19.76 16.84 6.65
CA LEU A 314 -19.52 15.48 7.16
C LEU A 314 -20.81 15.01 7.89
N GLN A 315 -21.63 14.23 7.20
CA GLN A 315 -22.88 13.64 7.74
C GLN A 315 -22.61 12.33 8.45
#